data_005efd969aacf41847eaa545188f792f
#
_entry.id   005efd969aacf41847eaa545188f792f
#
_cell.length_a   1.000
_cell.length_b   1.000
_cell.length_c   1.000
_cell.angle_alpha   90.00
_cell.angle_beta   90.00
_cell.angle_gamma   90.00
#
_symmetry.space_group_name_H-M   'P 1'
#
loop_
_entity.id
_entity.type
_entity.pdbx_description
1 polymer ?
#
loop_
_entity_poly.entity_id
_entity_poly.type
_entity_poly.pdbx_seq_one_letter_code
_entity_poly.pdbx_strand_id
1 'polypeptide(L)'
;MSTRYDCRDSQSRIAGVDAAVTAARAGELIVLPTDTVYGIGADAFIPAAVTTMLAAKGRGRNMPPPVLVGTARAAAALVDDLGAFGQELIDEFWPGALTLVFRASPTLLWDLGETRGTVALRMPLHPVALDVLKQTGPLAVSSANRTGQPAPTTADEAQQQLGEAVSVYLDGGPCADSVPSTILDLTGTSPTLLRAGAISVDRLRTVASVIADDEHLVPSPDPADFKPAAPHPLEGGGARADAPTDEGPSGS
;
A
#
# COMPACT_ATOMS: atom_id res chain seq x y z
N MET A 1 -23.44 -13.12 -2.94
CA MET A 1 -23.46 -13.16 -4.42
C MET A 1 -22.53 -12.07 -4.93
N SER A 2 -21.58 -12.41 -5.77
CA SER A 2 -20.67 -11.43 -6.39
C SER A 2 -21.32 -10.84 -7.66
N THR A 3 -21.11 -9.54 -7.89
CA THR A 3 -21.59 -8.84 -9.06
C THR A 3 -20.42 -8.24 -9.84
N ARG A 4 -20.44 -8.37 -11.18
CA ARG A 4 -19.43 -7.80 -12.06
C ARG A 4 -20.05 -6.68 -12.90
N TYR A 5 -19.29 -5.57 -13.05
CA TYR A 5 -19.68 -4.40 -13.83
C TYR A 5 -18.66 -4.14 -14.93
N ASP A 6 -19.12 -4.02 -16.19
CA ASP A 6 -18.29 -3.61 -17.32
C ASP A 6 -18.05 -2.10 -17.27
N CYS A 7 -16.92 -1.69 -16.73
CA CYS A 7 -16.55 -0.28 -16.57
C CYS A 7 -16.03 0.39 -17.86
N ARG A 8 -16.01 -0.31 -18.99
CA ARG A 8 -15.76 0.27 -20.32
C ARG A 8 -17.01 0.98 -20.85
N ASP A 9 -18.20 0.52 -20.45
CA ASP A 9 -19.45 1.27 -20.63
C ASP A 9 -19.63 2.33 -19.54
N SER A 10 -19.97 3.54 -19.92
CA SER A 10 -20.04 4.68 -19.00
C SER A 10 -21.12 4.57 -17.94
N GLN A 11 -22.30 4.03 -18.29
CA GLN A 11 -23.41 3.87 -17.33
C GLN A 11 -23.14 2.72 -16.36
N SER A 12 -22.66 1.60 -16.89
CA SER A 12 -22.24 0.45 -16.08
C SER A 12 -21.08 0.82 -15.14
N ARG A 13 -20.15 1.68 -15.58
CA ARG A 13 -19.06 2.21 -14.74
C ARG A 13 -19.60 3.01 -13.56
N ILE A 14 -20.53 3.92 -13.76
CA ILE A 14 -21.13 4.72 -12.68
C ILE A 14 -21.78 3.77 -11.66
N ALA A 15 -22.64 2.86 -12.12
CA ALA A 15 -23.31 1.89 -11.25
C ALA A 15 -22.32 0.97 -10.52
N GLY A 16 -21.24 0.53 -11.21
CA GLY A 16 -20.20 -0.31 -10.65
C GLY A 16 -19.40 0.41 -9.58
N VAL A 17 -18.99 1.68 -9.81
CA VAL A 17 -18.28 2.50 -8.82
C VAL A 17 -19.15 2.71 -7.59
N ASP A 18 -20.43 3.06 -7.73
CA ASP A 18 -21.35 3.24 -6.62
C ASP A 18 -21.55 1.95 -5.81
N ALA A 19 -21.66 0.81 -6.49
CA ALA A 19 -21.75 -0.51 -5.85
C ALA A 19 -20.47 -0.86 -5.09
N ALA A 20 -19.28 -0.62 -5.69
CA ALA A 20 -18.00 -0.86 -5.07
C ALA A 20 -17.76 0.02 -3.83
N VAL A 21 -18.14 1.30 -3.92
CA VAL A 21 -18.07 2.24 -2.79
C VAL A 21 -18.97 1.77 -1.65
N THR A 22 -20.19 1.35 -1.95
CA THR A 22 -21.14 0.83 -0.96
C THR A 22 -20.60 -0.44 -0.29
N ALA A 23 -20.11 -1.39 -1.08
CA ALA A 23 -19.53 -2.63 -0.58
C ALA A 23 -18.30 -2.39 0.30
N ALA A 24 -17.34 -1.55 -0.15
CA ALA A 24 -16.15 -1.24 0.62
C ALA A 24 -16.49 -0.59 1.98
N ARG A 25 -17.42 0.38 2.01
CA ARG A 25 -17.90 1.01 3.26
C ARG A 25 -18.63 0.05 4.19
N ALA A 26 -19.25 -1.00 3.65
CA ALA A 26 -19.85 -2.07 4.43
C ALA A 26 -18.84 -3.09 4.95
N GLY A 27 -17.55 -2.94 4.65
CA GLY A 27 -16.47 -3.87 5.03
C GLY A 27 -16.36 -5.09 4.11
N GLU A 28 -17.00 -5.04 2.95
CA GLU A 28 -16.93 -6.09 1.94
C GLU A 28 -15.74 -5.88 1.00
N LEU A 29 -15.32 -6.96 0.33
CA LEU A 29 -14.19 -6.92 -0.60
C LEU A 29 -14.64 -6.53 -2.00
N ILE A 30 -13.81 -5.74 -2.66
CA ILE A 30 -13.98 -5.35 -4.06
C ILE A 30 -12.76 -5.72 -4.89
N VAL A 31 -12.94 -5.90 -6.18
CA VAL A 31 -11.84 -6.01 -7.15
C VAL A 31 -11.93 -4.85 -8.14
N LEU A 32 -10.79 -4.22 -8.38
CA LEU A 32 -10.67 -3.04 -9.24
C LEU A 32 -9.46 -3.14 -10.17
N PRO A 33 -9.55 -2.59 -11.39
CA PRO A 33 -8.43 -2.50 -12.31
C PRO A 33 -7.45 -1.42 -11.87
N THR A 34 -6.15 -1.62 -12.13
CA THR A 34 -5.11 -0.60 -11.98
C THR A 34 -4.27 -0.50 -13.24
N ASP A 35 -3.31 0.43 -13.25
CA ASP A 35 -2.32 0.59 -14.30
C ASP A 35 -1.24 -0.52 -14.30
N THR A 36 -1.29 -1.48 -13.38
CA THR A 36 -0.36 -2.61 -13.32
C THR A 36 -1.09 -3.95 -13.43
N VAL A 37 -1.81 -4.35 -12.38
CA VAL A 37 -2.58 -5.61 -12.28
C VAL A 37 -3.90 -5.34 -11.58
N TYR A 38 -4.86 -6.25 -11.68
CA TYR A 38 -6.09 -6.15 -10.88
C TYR A 38 -5.78 -6.27 -9.40
N GLY A 39 -6.44 -5.42 -8.60
CA GLY A 39 -6.29 -5.40 -7.13
C GLY A 39 -7.55 -5.86 -6.41
N ILE A 40 -7.39 -6.65 -5.35
CA ILE A 40 -8.42 -6.88 -4.34
C ILE A 40 -8.29 -5.81 -3.27
N GLY A 41 -9.37 -5.14 -2.91
CA GLY A 41 -9.39 -4.01 -2.00
C GLY A 41 -10.36 -4.20 -0.83
N ALA A 42 -9.99 -3.64 0.30
CA ALA A 42 -10.78 -3.52 1.52
C ALA A 42 -10.61 -2.11 2.10
N ASP A 43 -11.60 -1.59 2.80
CA ASP A 43 -11.45 -0.33 3.54
C ASP A 43 -10.29 -0.46 4.55
N ALA A 44 -9.30 0.43 4.46
CA ALA A 44 -8.09 0.36 5.29
C ALA A 44 -8.37 0.62 6.78
N PHE A 45 -9.49 1.28 7.09
CA PHE A 45 -9.92 1.61 8.44
C PHE A 45 -10.92 0.62 9.05
N ILE A 46 -11.24 -0.47 8.33
CA ILE A 46 -12.07 -1.57 8.84
C ILE A 46 -11.19 -2.82 9.02
N PRO A 47 -10.63 -3.07 10.23
CA PRO A 47 -9.70 -4.19 10.48
C PRO A 47 -10.24 -5.56 10.08
N ALA A 48 -11.55 -5.78 10.26
CA ALA A 48 -12.22 -7.01 9.86
C ALA A 48 -12.20 -7.22 8.34
N ALA A 49 -12.38 -6.14 7.56
CA ALA A 49 -12.31 -6.19 6.08
C ALA A 49 -10.89 -6.52 5.60
N VAL A 50 -9.86 -5.90 6.21
CA VAL A 50 -8.46 -6.21 5.91
C VAL A 50 -8.14 -7.67 6.24
N THR A 51 -8.60 -8.17 7.39
CA THR A 51 -8.42 -9.58 7.79
C THR A 51 -9.09 -10.53 6.79
N THR A 52 -10.33 -10.20 6.37
CA THR A 52 -11.07 -10.98 5.37
C THR A 52 -10.34 -10.99 4.02
N MET A 53 -9.77 -9.85 3.59
CA MET A 53 -8.98 -9.77 2.37
C MET A 53 -7.72 -10.65 2.43
N LEU A 54 -6.98 -10.62 3.54
CA LEU A 54 -5.81 -11.47 3.73
C LEU A 54 -6.19 -12.96 3.70
N ALA A 55 -7.30 -13.32 4.36
CA ALA A 55 -7.80 -14.70 4.37
C ALA A 55 -8.22 -15.16 2.96
N ALA A 56 -8.92 -14.32 2.18
CA ALA A 56 -9.32 -14.62 0.80
C ALA A 56 -8.11 -14.92 -0.11
N LYS A 57 -6.98 -14.27 0.16
CA LYS A 57 -5.71 -14.51 -0.55
C LYS A 57 -4.93 -15.71 -0.01
N GLY A 58 -5.27 -16.24 1.15
CA GLY A 58 -4.42 -17.21 1.88
C GLY A 58 -3.11 -16.58 2.38
N ARG A 59 -3.15 -15.31 2.81
CA ARG A 59 -1.99 -14.50 3.21
C ARG A 59 -1.99 -14.23 4.70
N GLY A 60 -0.82 -14.30 5.33
CA GLY A 60 -0.66 -14.01 6.76
C GLY A 60 -0.56 -12.50 7.05
N ARG A 61 -0.72 -12.14 8.32
CA ARG A 61 -0.58 -10.75 8.82
C ARG A 61 0.85 -10.21 8.74
N ASN A 62 1.84 -11.08 8.62
CA ASN A 62 3.25 -10.75 8.43
C ASN A 62 3.57 -10.15 7.06
N MET A 63 2.59 -10.09 6.17
CA MET A 63 2.70 -9.49 4.83
C MET A 63 1.60 -8.43 4.67
N PRO A 64 1.73 -7.25 5.31
CA PRO A 64 0.72 -6.20 5.26
C PRO A 64 0.49 -5.70 3.81
N PRO A 65 -0.76 -5.39 3.43
CA PRO A 65 -1.05 -4.86 2.11
C PRO A 65 -0.62 -3.40 1.98
N PRO A 66 -0.22 -2.95 0.79
CA PRO A 66 -0.15 -1.52 0.49
C PRO A 66 -1.52 -0.86 0.60
N VAL A 67 -1.53 0.47 0.73
CA VAL A 67 -2.73 1.29 0.72
C VAL A 67 -2.76 2.15 -0.54
N LEU A 68 -3.85 2.05 -1.31
CA LEU A 68 -4.09 2.94 -2.44
C LEU A 68 -4.85 4.18 -1.99
N VAL A 69 -4.47 5.32 -2.57
CA VAL A 69 -5.07 6.64 -2.30
C VAL A 69 -5.56 7.30 -3.58
N GLY A 70 -6.61 8.09 -3.48
CA GLY A 70 -7.19 8.83 -4.62
C GLY A 70 -6.52 10.18 -4.89
N THR A 71 -5.69 10.68 -3.97
CA THR A 71 -4.98 11.97 -4.08
C THR A 71 -3.68 11.94 -3.29
N ALA A 72 -2.67 12.74 -3.69
CA ALA A 72 -1.43 12.94 -2.93
C ALA A 72 -1.71 13.53 -1.52
N ARG A 73 -2.71 14.40 -1.40
CA ARG A 73 -3.13 14.96 -0.10
C ARG A 73 -3.64 13.88 0.86
N ALA A 74 -4.35 12.86 0.35
CA ALA A 74 -4.78 11.74 1.18
C ALA A 74 -3.58 10.92 1.68
N ALA A 75 -2.55 10.73 0.85
CA ALA A 75 -1.31 10.08 1.27
C ALA A 75 -0.60 10.85 2.39
N ALA A 76 -0.45 12.17 2.23
CA ALA A 76 0.20 13.02 3.24
C ALA A 76 -0.48 12.92 4.62
N ALA A 77 -1.79 12.70 4.67
CA ALA A 77 -2.54 12.52 5.92
C ALA A 77 -2.30 11.16 6.60
N LEU A 78 -1.73 10.19 5.90
CA LEU A 78 -1.51 8.82 6.40
C LEU A 78 -0.09 8.59 6.91
N VAL A 79 0.81 9.53 6.71
CA VAL A 79 2.23 9.41 7.08
C VAL A 79 2.62 10.45 8.12
N ASP A 80 3.71 10.19 8.81
CA ASP A 80 4.28 11.13 9.77
C ASP A 80 4.87 12.34 9.04
N ASP A 81 5.69 12.07 8.02
CA ASP A 81 6.28 13.05 7.12
C ASP A 81 6.53 12.43 5.75
N LEU A 82 6.28 13.16 4.67
CA LEU A 82 6.66 12.76 3.32
C LEU A 82 8.15 12.91 3.07
N GLY A 83 8.79 13.87 3.71
CA GLY A 83 10.16 14.27 3.43
C GLY A 83 10.35 14.86 2.04
N ALA A 84 11.52 15.40 1.75
CA ALA A 84 11.81 16.00 0.45
C ALA A 84 11.74 14.97 -0.69
N PHE A 85 12.37 13.82 -0.53
CA PHE A 85 12.34 12.75 -1.55
C PHE A 85 10.93 12.24 -1.80
N GLY A 86 10.11 12.08 -0.75
CA GLY A 86 8.73 11.60 -0.91
C GLY A 86 7.89 12.57 -1.71
N GLN A 87 8.00 13.88 -1.45
CA GLN A 87 7.25 14.89 -2.20
C GLN A 87 7.68 14.92 -3.67
N GLU A 88 8.99 14.97 -3.98
CA GLU A 88 9.51 14.97 -5.34
C GLU A 88 9.10 13.73 -6.13
N LEU A 89 9.15 12.55 -5.52
CA LEU A 89 8.76 11.29 -6.15
C LEU A 89 7.24 11.21 -6.39
N ILE A 90 6.43 11.74 -5.47
CA ILE A 90 4.98 11.85 -5.65
C ILE A 90 4.65 12.80 -6.80
N ASP A 91 5.26 13.98 -6.84
CA ASP A 91 4.98 15.00 -7.86
C ASP A 91 5.33 14.52 -9.28
N GLU A 92 6.38 13.71 -9.43
CA GLU A 92 6.81 13.19 -10.73
C GLU A 92 6.09 11.90 -11.15
N PHE A 93 5.80 10.98 -10.21
CA PHE A 93 5.39 9.62 -10.56
C PHE A 93 3.95 9.25 -10.18
N TRP A 94 3.22 10.12 -9.46
CA TRP A 94 1.83 9.86 -9.11
C TRP A 94 0.87 10.80 -9.85
N PRO A 95 -0.27 10.24 -10.36
CA PRO A 95 -0.67 8.82 -10.30
C PRO A 95 0.20 7.93 -11.19
N GLY A 96 0.51 6.71 -10.74
CA GLY A 96 1.33 5.78 -11.51
C GLY A 96 1.81 4.54 -10.74
N ALA A 97 2.76 3.84 -11.38
CA ALA A 97 3.25 2.54 -10.93
C ALA A 97 4.41 2.64 -9.90
N LEU A 98 4.41 3.65 -9.03
CA LEU A 98 5.36 3.81 -7.93
C LEU A 98 4.66 3.61 -6.59
N THR A 99 5.16 2.68 -5.79
CA THR A 99 4.77 2.48 -4.39
C THR A 99 5.88 3.01 -3.48
N LEU A 100 5.52 3.84 -2.52
CA LEU A 100 6.45 4.46 -1.57
C LEU A 100 6.12 4.00 -0.16
N VAL A 101 7.15 3.56 0.59
CA VAL A 101 7.00 3.15 1.98
C VAL A 101 7.45 4.28 2.88
N PHE A 102 6.57 4.66 3.80
CA PHE A 102 6.78 5.73 4.76
C PHE A 102 6.60 5.24 6.20
N ARG A 103 7.02 6.02 7.17
CA ARG A 103 6.54 5.89 8.55
C ARG A 103 5.07 6.28 8.60
N ALA A 104 4.22 5.39 9.10
CA ALA A 104 2.80 5.69 9.25
C ALA A 104 2.58 6.75 10.33
N SER A 105 1.59 7.61 10.14
CA SER A 105 1.18 8.55 11.18
C SER A 105 0.77 7.79 12.45
N PRO A 106 1.33 8.12 13.62
CA PRO A 106 1.02 7.41 14.87
C PRO A 106 -0.41 7.63 15.37
N THR A 107 -1.13 8.57 14.77
CA THR A 107 -2.51 8.88 15.15
C THR A 107 -3.55 8.01 14.43
N LEU A 108 -3.14 7.18 13.47
CA LEU A 108 -4.06 6.34 12.71
C LEU A 108 -4.50 5.12 13.51
N LEU A 109 -5.81 4.93 13.59
CA LEU A 109 -6.44 3.78 14.23
C LEU A 109 -6.84 2.75 13.18
N TRP A 110 -5.86 2.15 12.50
CA TRP A 110 -6.05 1.07 11.54
C TRP A 110 -5.26 -0.18 11.93
N ASP A 111 -5.62 -1.31 11.33
CA ASP A 111 -4.88 -2.55 11.50
C ASP A 111 -4.67 -3.22 10.13
N LEU A 112 -3.51 -2.99 9.54
CA LEU A 112 -3.11 -3.58 8.25
C LEU A 112 -2.29 -4.86 8.42
N GLY A 113 -2.08 -5.35 9.64
CA GLY A 113 -1.20 -6.45 9.97
C GLY A 113 0.11 -5.99 10.62
N GLU A 114 1.18 -6.76 10.48
CA GLU A 114 2.48 -6.49 11.11
C GLU A 114 3.28 -5.44 10.31
N THR A 115 2.83 -4.19 10.32
CA THR A 115 3.41 -3.09 9.55
C THR A 115 4.70 -2.52 10.15
N ARG A 116 5.01 -2.82 11.42
CA ARG A 116 6.16 -2.26 12.17
C ARG A 116 6.22 -0.73 12.15
N GLY A 117 5.05 -0.07 12.11
CA GLY A 117 4.94 1.39 12.08
C GLY A 117 5.19 2.01 10.70
N THR A 118 5.18 1.22 9.64
CA THR A 118 5.32 1.71 8.26
C THR A 118 4.03 1.51 7.45
N VAL A 119 3.92 2.20 6.32
CA VAL A 119 2.84 2.01 5.35
C VAL A 119 3.39 2.17 3.94
N ALA A 120 3.01 1.26 3.06
CA ALA A 120 3.27 1.36 1.62
C ALA A 120 2.09 2.07 0.95
N LEU A 121 2.33 3.20 0.29
CA LEU A 121 1.31 4.02 -0.35
C LEU A 121 1.51 4.07 -1.86
N ARG A 122 0.41 4.13 -2.61
CA ARG A 122 0.42 4.37 -4.06
C ARG A 122 -0.85 5.10 -4.49
N MET A 123 -0.73 5.98 -5.48
CA MET A 123 -1.85 6.55 -6.23
C MET A 123 -1.87 5.92 -7.63
N PRO A 124 -2.82 5.00 -7.94
CA PRO A 124 -2.80 4.26 -9.21
C PRO A 124 -3.24 5.16 -10.37
N LEU A 125 -2.67 4.93 -11.57
CA LEU A 125 -3.07 5.62 -12.79
C LEU A 125 -4.17 4.81 -13.51
N HIS A 126 -5.35 4.72 -12.93
CA HIS A 126 -6.50 4.11 -13.57
C HIS A 126 -7.79 4.85 -13.21
N PRO A 127 -8.57 5.31 -14.20
CA PRO A 127 -9.72 6.17 -13.92
C PRO A 127 -10.79 5.52 -13.03
N VAL A 128 -11.08 4.22 -13.20
CA VAL A 128 -12.04 3.49 -12.34
C VAL A 128 -11.53 3.40 -10.90
N ALA A 129 -10.25 3.06 -10.71
CA ALA A 129 -9.65 3.00 -9.37
C ALA A 129 -9.70 4.38 -8.67
N LEU A 130 -9.34 5.44 -9.39
CA LEU A 130 -9.38 6.80 -8.85
C LEU A 130 -10.79 7.26 -8.49
N ASP A 131 -11.81 6.89 -9.30
CA ASP A 131 -13.21 7.22 -9.00
C ASP A 131 -13.70 6.54 -7.70
N VAL A 132 -13.31 5.28 -7.49
CA VAL A 132 -13.60 4.56 -6.24
C VAL A 132 -12.85 5.21 -5.07
N LEU A 133 -11.53 5.37 -5.18
CA LEU A 133 -10.66 5.89 -4.10
C LEU A 133 -11.01 7.32 -3.66
N LYS A 134 -11.50 8.17 -4.58
CA LYS A 134 -11.97 9.52 -4.24
C LYS A 134 -13.23 9.50 -3.37
N GLN A 135 -14.03 8.45 -3.46
CA GLN A 135 -15.29 8.32 -2.73
C GLN A 135 -15.15 7.48 -1.46
N THR A 136 -14.35 6.39 -1.48
CA THR A 136 -14.13 5.55 -0.30
C THR A 136 -13.13 6.14 0.66
N GLY A 137 -12.13 6.90 0.17
CA GLY A 137 -10.89 7.16 0.87
C GLY A 137 -9.88 6.02 0.65
N PRO A 138 -8.88 5.88 1.55
CA PRO A 138 -7.80 4.90 1.44
C PRO A 138 -8.31 3.45 1.50
N LEU A 139 -7.89 2.63 0.55
CA LEU A 139 -8.18 1.20 0.53
C LEU A 139 -6.87 0.40 0.72
N ALA A 140 -6.90 -0.60 1.59
CA ALA A 140 -5.88 -1.64 1.62
C ALA A 140 -6.06 -2.50 0.36
N VAL A 141 -5.03 -2.56 -0.50
CA VAL A 141 -5.14 -3.24 -1.80
C VAL A 141 -3.93 -4.11 -2.04
N SER A 142 -4.16 -5.33 -2.50
CA SER A 142 -3.12 -6.24 -2.98
C SER A 142 -3.52 -6.77 -4.36
N SER A 143 -2.59 -7.40 -5.12
CA SER A 143 -2.96 -8.09 -6.35
C SER A 143 -4.13 -9.07 -6.13
N ALA A 144 -5.04 -9.17 -7.09
CA ALA A 144 -6.30 -9.94 -6.95
C ALA A 144 -6.13 -11.45 -7.18
N ASN A 145 -4.93 -12.01 -6.87
CA ASN A 145 -4.61 -13.44 -6.92
C ASN A 145 -4.63 -14.07 -5.53
N ARG A 146 -4.77 -15.39 -5.48
CA ARG A 146 -4.37 -16.17 -4.31
C ARG A 146 -2.85 -16.21 -4.21
N THR A 147 -2.33 -16.24 -2.99
CA THR A 147 -0.88 -16.31 -2.74
C THR A 147 -0.25 -17.49 -3.49
N GLY A 148 0.84 -17.22 -4.19
CA GLY A 148 1.53 -18.21 -5.02
C GLY A 148 0.94 -18.42 -6.42
N GLN A 149 -0.16 -17.74 -6.77
CA GLN A 149 -0.72 -17.73 -8.12
C GLN A 149 -0.32 -16.46 -8.88
N PRO A 150 -0.31 -16.47 -10.22
CA PRO A 150 -0.04 -15.27 -11.01
C PRO A 150 -1.02 -14.14 -10.71
N ALA A 151 -0.51 -12.91 -10.69
CA ALA A 151 -1.34 -11.71 -10.53
C ALA A 151 -2.26 -11.55 -11.76
N PRO A 152 -3.58 -11.33 -11.58
CA PRO A 152 -4.52 -11.25 -12.68
C PRO A 152 -4.37 -9.93 -13.44
N THR A 153 -4.44 -10.04 -14.76
CA THR A 153 -4.45 -8.91 -15.70
C THR A 153 -5.86 -8.59 -16.20
N THR A 154 -6.83 -9.46 -15.89
CA THR A 154 -8.25 -9.32 -16.26
C THR A 154 -9.17 -9.55 -15.06
N ALA A 155 -10.40 -9.03 -15.13
CA ALA A 155 -11.41 -9.28 -14.11
C ALA A 155 -11.83 -10.77 -14.08
N ASP A 156 -11.80 -11.45 -15.22
CA ASP A 156 -12.10 -12.89 -15.31
C ASP A 156 -11.10 -13.72 -14.52
N GLU A 157 -9.80 -13.48 -14.68
CA GLU A 157 -8.74 -14.16 -13.94
C GLU A 157 -8.86 -13.91 -12.42
N ALA A 158 -9.17 -12.66 -12.03
CA ALA A 158 -9.40 -12.31 -10.64
C ALA A 158 -10.61 -13.07 -10.06
N GLN A 159 -11.71 -13.12 -10.80
CA GLN A 159 -12.94 -13.81 -10.37
C GLN A 159 -12.75 -15.33 -10.31
N GLN A 160 -11.99 -15.93 -11.22
CA GLN A 160 -11.64 -17.35 -11.17
C GLN A 160 -10.86 -17.72 -9.90
N GLN A 161 -9.98 -16.84 -9.43
CA GLN A 161 -9.17 -17.08 -8.25
C GLN A 161 -9.89 -16.79 -6.93
N LEU A 162 -10.68 -15.71 -6.87
CA LEU A 162 -11.26 -15.19 -5.63
C LEU A 162 -12.75 -15.52 -5.44
N GLY A 163 -13.50 -15.75 -6.55
CA GLY A 163 -14.90 -16.19 -6.54
C GLY A 163 -15.81 -15.32 -5.67
N GLU A 164 -16.63 -15.97 -4.87
CA GLU A 164 -17.65 -15.35 -3.99
C GLU A 164 -17.06 -14.64 -2.76
N ALA A 165 -15.74 -14.69 -2.54
CA ALA A 165 -15.10 -13.93 -1.48
C ALA A 165 -15.15 -12.41 -1.72
N VAL A 166 -15.41 -11.99 -2.97
CA VAL A 166 -15.46 -10.60 -3.41
C VAL A 166 -16.89 -10.26 -3.81
N SER A 167 -17.42 -9.16 -3.29
CA SER A 167 -18.80 -8.72 -3.55
C SER A 167 -18.95 -8.01 -4.89
N VAL A 168 -17.97 -7.20 -5.29
CA VAL A 168 -18.02 -6.40 -6.52
C VAL A 168 -16.73 -6.54 -7.31
N TYR A 169 -16.86 -6.88 -8.60
CA TYR A 169 -15.78 -6.88 -9.58
C TYR A 169 -15.99 -5.75 -10.58
N LEU A 170 -15.04 -4.81 -10.66
CA LEU A 170 -15.01 -3.74 -11.64
C LEU A 170 -14.13 -4.17 -12.83
N ASP A 171 -14.74 -4.39 -13.99
CA ASP A 171 -14.03 -4.80 -15.20
C ASP A 171 -13.69 -3.59 -16.06
N GLY A 172 -12.45 -3.14 -15.99
CA GLY A 172 -11.90 -2.06 -16.83
C GLY A 172 -11.26 -2.55 -18.14
N GLY A 173 -11.39 -3.84 -18.45
CA GLY A 173 -10.64 -4.49 -19.52
C GLY A 173 -9.28 -5.03 -19.05
N PRO A 174 -8.46 -5.58 -19.96
CA PRO A 174 -7.14 -6.09 -19.61
C PRO A 174 -6.19 -4.96 -19.20
N CYS A 175 -5.35 -5.22 -18.18
CA CYS A 175 -4.23 -4.33 -17.86
C CYS A 175 -3.23 -4.32 -19.02
N ALA A 176 -2.68 -3.13 -19.33
CA ALA A 176 -1.78 -2.95 -20.47
C ALA A 176 -0.47 -3.71 -20.27
N ASP A 177 0.07 -3.67 -19.05
CA ASP A 177 1.32 -4.32 -18.66
C ASP A 177 1.09 -5.15 -17.40
N SER A 178 1.59 -6.39 -17.40
CA SER A 178 1.54 -7.27 -16.23
C SER A 178 2.68 -7.03 -15.24
N VAL A 179 3.39 -5.90 -15.37
CA VAL A 179 4.53 -5.56 -14.52
C VAL A 179 4.04 -4.88 -13.23
N PRO A 180 4.39 -5.39 -12.05
CA PRO A 180 3.98 -4.80 -10.79
C PRO A 180 4.66 -3.43 -10.58
N SER A 181 4.16 -2.64 -9.60
CA SER A 181 4.75 -1.34 -9.25
C SER A 181 6.18 -1.48 -8.73
N THR A 182 7.03 -0.50 -9.00
CA THR A 182 8.31 -0.34 -8.31
C THR A 182 8.07 0.10 -6.88
N ILE A 183 8.85 -0.41 -5.90
CA ILE A 183 8.72 -0.07 -4.48
C ILE A 183 10.01 0.54 -3.97
N LEU A 184 9.91 1.75 -3.40
CA LEU A 184 10.99 2.42 -2.68
C LEU A 184 10.65 2.54 -1.19
N ASP A 185 11.63 2.28 -0.32
CA ASP A 185 11.56 2.59 1.11
C ASP A 185 12.14 3.98 1.37
N LEU A 186 11.34 4.83 1.98
CA LEU A 186 11.70 6.20 2.37
C LEU A 186 11.76 6.38 3.89
N THR A 187 11.78 5.29 4.65
CA THR A 187 11.85 5.34 6.13
C THR A 187 13.25 5.62 6.65
N GLY A 188 14.27 5.44 5.80
CA GLY A 188 15.69 5.73 6.09
C GLY A 188 16.09 7.14 5.69
N THR A 189 17.42 7.40 5.76
CA THR A 189 18.01 8.70 5.36
C THR A 189 18.10 8.89 3.85
N SER A 190 18.04 7.80 3.09
CA SER A 190 18.07 7.80 1.62
C SER A 190 17.05 6.79 1.09
N PRO A 191 16.43 7.06 -0.09
CA PRO A 191 15.55 6.10 -0.73
C PRO A 191 16.25 4.77 -1.00
N THR A 192 15.61 3.65 -0.66
CA THR A 192 16.12 2.29 -0.92
C THR A 192 15.15 1.55 -1.81
N LEU A 193 15.67 0.91 -2.87
CA LEU A 193 14.86 0.08 -3.77
C LEU A 193 14.54 -1.25 -3.07
N LEU A 194 13.25 -1.53 -2.84
CA LEU A 194 12.79 -2.79 -2.26
C LEU A 194 12.31 -3.77 -3.33
N ARG A 195 11.80 -3.26 -4.45
CA ARG A 195 11.35 -4.07 -5.58
C ARG A 195 11.48 -3.30 -6.88
N ALA A 196 12.17 -3.88 -7.86
CA ALA A 196 12.11 -3.41 -9.23
C ALA A 196 10.73 -3.73 -9.84
N GLY A 197 10.20 -2.80 -10.63
CA GLY A 197 8.88 -2.90 -11.26
C GLY A 197 8.77 -2.05 -12.52
N ALA A 198 7.57 -1.56 -12.81
CA ALA A 198 7.26 -0.84 -14.05
C ALA A 198 8.07 0.46 -14.24
N ILE A 199 8.54 1.10 -13.17
CA ILE A 199 9.42 2.27 -13.27
C ILE A 199 10.86 1.83 -13.07
N SER A 200 11.72 2.08 -14.06
CA SER A 200 13.14 1.71 -13.99
C SER A 200 13.90 2.53 -12.95
N VAL A 201 14.95 1.96 -12.38
CA VAL A 201 15.83 2.64 -11.42
C VAL A 201 16.45 3.89 -12.03
N ASP A 202 16.86 3.85 -13.31
CA ASP A 202 17.44 5.00 -13.99
C ASP A 202 16.45 6.17 -14.09
N ARG A 203 15.16 5.87 -14.32
CA ARG A 203 14.10 6.89 -14.31
C ARG A 203 13.89 7.46 -12.91
N LEU A 204 13.94 6.65 -11.87
CA LEU A 204 13.83 7.12 -10.48
C LEU A 204 15.02 8.01 -10.09
N ARG A 205 16.23 7.66 -10.53
CA ARG A 205 17.47 8.42 -10.27
C ARG A 205 17.47 9.81 -10.89
N THR A 206 16.62 10.09 -11.87
CA THR A 206 16.46 11.46 -12.41
C THR A 206 15.83 12.42 -11.40
N VAL A 207 15.11 11.89 -10.40
CA VAL A 207 14.42 12.67 -9.36
C VAL A 207 15.15 12.52 -8.02
N ALA A 208 15.37 11.28 -7.58
CA ALA A 208 16.12 10.97 -6.36
C ALA A 208 17.50 10.40 -6.74
N SER A 209 18.51 11.26 -6.76
CA SER A 209 19.87 10.91 -7.22
C SER A 209 20.56 9.85 -6.36
N VAL A 210 20.11 9.66 -5.11
CA VAL A 210 20.67 8.70 -4.16
C VAL A 210 19.62 7.61 -3.90
N ILE A 211 19.57 6.60 -4.76
CA ILE A 211 18.83 5.37 -4.49
C ILE A 211 19.85 4.29 -4.19
N ALA A 212 19.87 3.83 -2.94
CA ALA A 212 20.66 2.67 -2.56
C ALA A 212 20.04 1.42 -3.19
N ASP A 213 20.88 0.63 -3.85
CA ASP A 213 20.48 -0.70 -4.28
C ASP A 213 20.58 -1.63 -3.06
N ASP A 214 19.50 -2.28 -2.69
CA ASP A 214 19.58 -3.38 -1.74
C ASP A 214 20.24 -4.57 -2.46
N GLU A 215 21.42 -5.02 -2.02
CA GLU A 215 22.14 -6.14 -2.60
C GLU A 215 21.35 -7.47 -2.59
N HIS A 216 20.18 -7.49 -1.95
CA HIS A 216 19.29 -8.63 -1.82
C HIS A 216 18.01 -8.51 -2.67
N LEU A 217 18.01 -7.68 -3.73
CA LEU A 217 16.89 -7.58 -4.67
C LEU A 217 16.66 -8.92 -5.38
N VAL A 218 15.79 -9.73 -4.79
CA VAL A 218 15.16 -10.84 -5.48
C VAL A 218 14.01 -10.25 -6.31
N PRO A 219 13.97 -10.46 -7.65
CA PRO A 219 12.78 -10.09 -8.41
C PRO A 219 11.59 -10.89 -7.86
N SER A 220 10.78 -10.27 -7.02
CA SER A 220 9.56 -10.92 -6.52
C SER A 220 8.43 -10.65 -7.49
N PRO A 221 7.78 -11.68 -8.02
CA PRO A 221 6.62 -11.52 -8.88
C PRO A 221 5.37 -11.03 -8.16
N ASP A 222 5.35 -11.05 -6.82
CA ASP A 222 4.17 -10.66 -6.02
C ASP A 222 4.45 -9.44 -5.12
N PRO A 223 3.62 -8.37 -5.17
CA PRO A 223 3.63 -7.30 -4.16
C PRO A 223 3.55 -7.83 -2.72
N ALA A 224 3.15 -9.09 -2.56
CA ALA A 224 3.03 -9.80 -1.31
C ALA A 224 4.35 -10.10 -0.59
N ASP A 225 5.48 -10.10 -1.28
CA ASP A 225 6.78 -10.46 -0.68
C ASP A 225 7.49 -9.30 0.03
N PHE A 226 6.81 -8.14 0.13
CA PHE A 226 7.34 -7.01 0.86
C PHE A 226 7.46 -7.33 2.36
N LYS A 227 8.70 -7.47 2.86
CA LYS A 227 9.04 -7.42 4.27
C LYS A 227 9.54 -6.02 4.60
N PRO A 228 8.83 -5.22 5.42
CA PRO A 228 9.38 -3.93 5.87
C PRO A 228 10.73 -4.15 6.57
N ALA A 229 11.69 -3.24 6.32
CA ALA A 229 13.00 -3.26 6.93
C ALA A 229 12.89 -3.33 8.46
N ALA A 230 13.85 -3.99 9.11
CA ALA A 230 13.92 -4.01 10.56
C ALA A 230 14.07 -2.56 11.08
N PRO A 231 13.40 -2.17 12.17
CA PRO A 231 13.59 -0.84 12.73
C PRO A 231 15.06 -0.65 13.08
N HIS A 232 15.67 0.42 12.57
CA HIS A 232 17.00 0.83 13.03
C HIS A 232 16.92 1.05 14.55
N PRO A 233 17.90 0.54 15.32
CA PRO A 233 17.96 0.84 16.74
C PRO A 233 18.07 2.36 16.90
N LEU A 234 17.16 2.94 17.65
CA LEU A 234 17.27 4.32 18.09
C LEU A 234 18.59 4.40 18.85
N GLU A 235 19.54 5.19 18.36
CA GLU A 235 20.75 5.51 19.11
C GLU A 235 20.30 6.12 20.44
N GLY A 236 20.58 5.40 21.53
CA GLY A 236 20.21 5.77 22.88
C GLY A 236 20.82 7.11 23.25
N GLY A 237 19.97 8.13 23.40
CA GLY A 237 20.33 9.36 24.06
C GLY A 237 20.80 9.04 25.47
N GLY A 238 22.09 9.20 25.72
CA GLY A 238 22.72 8.98 27.00
C GLY A 238 22.10 9.87 28.08
N ALA A 239 21.34 9.27 28.95
CA ALA A 239 20.92 9.91 30.21
C ALA A 239 22.15 9.96 31.13
N ARG A 240 22.72 11.14 31.29
CA ARG A 240 23.61 11.45 32.43
C ARG A 240 22.74 11.48 33.68
N ALA A 241 22.93 10.49 34.53
CA ALA A 241 22.51 10.54 35.92
C ALA A 241 23.70 11.01 36.76
N ASP A 242 23.76 12.32 37.07
CA ASP A 242 24.49 12.83 38.20
C ASP A 242 23.48 13.15 39.32
N ALA A 243 23.43 12.29 40.32
CA ALA A 243 22.78 12.58 41.59
C ALA A 243 23.87 13.03 42.59
N PRO A 244 23.74 14.18 43.26
CA PRO A 244 24.61 14.55 44.36
C PRO A 244 24.21 13.77 45.62
N THR A 245 25.20 13.10 46.21
CA THR A 245 25.13 12.54 47.56
C THR A 245 25.14 13.69 48.58
N ASP A 246 24.08 13.84 49.32
CA ASP A 246 24.01 14.70 50.49
C ASP A 246 24.34 13.86 51.75
N GLU A 247 25.52 14.04 52.28
CA GLU A 247 25.93 13.58 53.61
C GLU A 247 25.51 14.63 54.63
N GLY A 248 24.47 14.37 55.40
CA GLY A 248 24.10 15.15 56.57
C GLY A 248 24.90 14.68 57.82
N PRO A 249 25.39 15.59 58.66
CA PRO A 249 26.25 15.23 59.81
C PRO A 249 25.43 14.74 60.98
N SER A 250 25.92 13.68 61.63
CA SER A 250 25.56 13.27 62.97
C SER A 250 26.07 14.27 64.00
N GLY A 251 25.23 14.69 64.92
CA GLY A 251 25.61 15.52 66.06
C GLY A 251 24.69 15.25 67.26
N SER A 252 25.27 14.57 68.26
CA SER A 252 25.03 14.62 69.70
C SER A 252 23.56 14.47 70.20
#